data_230c6361ddd36fef10d722cb7f6eae7d
#
_entry.id   230c6361ddd36fef10d722cb7f6eae7d
#
_cell.length_a   1.000
_cell.length_b   1.000
_cell.length_c   1.000
_cell.angle_alpha   90.00
_cell.angle_beta   90.00
_cell.angle_gamma   90.00
#
_symmetry.space_group_name_H-M   'P 1'
#
loop_
_entity.id
_entity.type
_entity.pdbx_description
1 polymer ?
#
loop_
_entity_poly.entity_id
_entity_poly.type
_entity_poly.pdbx_seq_one_letter_code
_entity_poly.pdbx_strand_id
1 'polypeptide(L)'
;AFVKVNEDKDLPALQGGPPLLREHRLYQADWLLRFYGFSVDEIFDDEHQFLDPELDPKVSWALRNIHKFPLEVNKASLDELLRIPGIGVKSAHRILRQRRVAAVKYEDLKKMGVVIKRAKYFLTCSGKYYGTARFEPADIRSDMLGISEEEQLSMFAPAGGKIANGAN
;
A
#
# COMPACT_ATOMS: atom_id res chain seq x y z
N ALA A 1 -24.20 -0.49 -3.19
CA ALA A 1 -25.11 -1.29 -2.36
C ALA A 1 -25.27 -2.65 -3.00
N PHE A 2 -24.85 -3.72 -2.33
CA PHE A 2 -25.11 -5.07 -2.80
C PHE A 2 -26.53 -5.44 -2.37
N VAL A 3 -27.40 -5.69 -3.34
CA VAL A 3 -28.73 -6.23 -3.09
C VAL A 3 -28.58 -7.73 -2.88
N LYS A 4 -29.03 -8.27 -1.75
CA LYS A 4 -29.22 -9.71 -1.60
C LYS A 4 -30.27 -10.13 -2.61
N VAL A 5 -29.86 -10.83 -3.66
CA VAL A 5 -30.79 -11.52 -4.55
C VAL A 5 -31.21 -12.79 -3.82
N ASN A 6 -32.31 -12.70 -3.11
CA ASN A 6 -32.97 -13.88 -2.55
C ASN A 6 -33.89 -14.48 -3.62
N GLU A 7 -33.87 -15.79 -3.73
CA GLU A 7 -34.94 -16.66 -4.25
C GLU A 7 -34.91 -17.03 -5.73
N ASP A 8 -33.86 -16.75 -6.47
CA ASP A 8 -33.73 -17.43 -7.77
C ASP A 8 -32.81 -18.65 -7.60
N LYS A 9 -33.39 -19.85 -7.72
CA LYS A 9 -32.68 -21.13 -7.53
C LYS A 9 -31.58 -21.40 -8.56
N ASP A 10 -31.54 -20.60 -9.62
CA ASP A 10 -30.59 -20.71 -10.73
C ASP A 10 -29.43 -19.73 -10.64
N LEU A 11 -29.43 -18.81 -9.67
CA LEU A 11 -28.29 -17.93 -9.41
C LEU A 11 -27.49 -18.43 -8.20
N PRO A 12 -26.16 -18.55 -8.31
CA PRO A 12 -25.33 -18.92 -7.18
C PRO A 12 -25.44 -17.85 -6.10
N ALA A 13 -26.31 -18.08 -5.12
CA ALA A 13 -26.40 -17.23 -3.94
C ALA A 13 -25.10 -17.40 -3.16
N LEU A 14 -24.28 -16.36 -3.12
CA LEU A 14 -23.18 -16.25 -2.17
C LEU A 14 -23.80 -16.25 -0.77
N GLN A 15 -23.70 -17.37 -0.07
CA GLN A 15 -24.07 -17.48 1.33
C GLN A 15 -23.13 -16.56 2.15
N GLY A 16 -23.66 -15.47 2.64
CA GLY A 16 -22.92 -14.41 3.28
C GLY A 16 -22.75 -13.21 2.35
N GLY A 17 -22.87 -11.99 2.88
CA GLY A 17 -22.63 -10.76 2.12
C GLY A 17 -21.19 -10.75 1.55
N PRO A 18 -20.88 -9.86 0.59
CA PRO A 18 -19.55 -9.78 0.04
C PRO A 18 -18.56 -9.57 1.18
N PRO A 19 -17.40 -10.25 1.17
CA PRO A 19 -16.40 -10.06 2.21
C PRO A 19 -16.06 -8.58 2.33
N LEU A 20 -16.15 -8.01 3.53
CA LEU A 20 -15.84 -6.61 3.82
C LEU A 20 -14.48 -6.19 3.24
N LEU A 21 -13.52 -7.12 3.25
CA LEU A 21 -12.19 -6.92 2.68
C LEU A 21 -12.23 -6.68 1.16
N ARG A 22 -13.08 -7.42 0.44
CA ARG A 22 -13.25 -7.23 -1.01
C ARG A 22 -13.84 -5.86 -1.34
N GLU A 23 -14.83 -5.45 -0.58
CA GLU A 23 -15.43 -4.11 -0.71
C GLU A 23 -14.39 -3.02 -0.46
N HIS A 24 -13.58 -3.17 0.59
CA HIS A 24 -12.49 -2.27 0.90
C HIS A 24 -11.45 -2.18 -0.23
N ARG A 25 -11.07 -3.30 -0.84
CA ARG A 25 -10.16 -3.34 -1.99
C ARG A 25 -10.73 -2.64 -3.22
N LEU A 26 -12.03 -2.76 -3.46
CA LEU A 26 -12.71 -2.05 -4.54
C LEU A 26 -12.69 -0.54 -4.33
N TYR A 27 -12.91 -0.04 -3.11
CA TYR A 27 -12.78 1.38 -2.79
C TYR A 27 -11.35 1.88 -3.00
N GLN A 28 -10.35 1.10 -2.61
CA GLN A 28 -8.95 1.46 -2.85
C GLN A 28 -8.64 1.53 -4.35
N ALA A 29 -9.13 0.58 -5.16
CA ALA A 29 -8.96 0.59 -6.60
C ALA A 29 -9.64 1.81 -7.25
N ASP A 30 -10.89 2.12 -6.87
CA ASP A 30 -11.61 3.31 -7.34
C ASP A 30 -10.83 4.59 -7.02
N TRP A 31 -10.22 4.69 -5.84
CA TRP A 31 -9.39 5.82 -5.43
C TRP A 31 -8.16 5.99 -6.31
N LEU A 32 -7.50 4.88 -6.70
CA LEU A 32 -6.36 4.91 -7.61
C LEU A 32 -6.74 5.44 -9.00
N LEU A 33 -7.90 5.03 -9.51
CA LEU A 33 -8.41 5.51 -10.80
C LEU A 33 -8.72 7.02 -10.77
N ARG A 34 -9.32 7.50 -9.71
CA ARG A 34 -9.77 8.90 -9.60
C ARG A 34 -8.65 9.90 -9.31
N PHE A 35 -7.70 9.54 -8.46
CA PHE A 35 -6.76 10.52 -7.88
C PHE A 35 -5.30 10.24 -8.17
N TYR A 36 -4.95 9.04 -8.62
CA TYR A 36 -3.56 8.63 -8.83
C TYR A 36 -3.20 8.45 -10.30
N GLY A 37 -4.15 8.67 -11.20
CA GLY A 37 -3.94 8.55 -12.64
C GLY A 37 -3.71 7.11 -13.11
N PHE A 38 -4.21 6.11 -12.37
CA PHE A 38 -4.23 4.73 -12.84
C PHE A 38 -5.35 4.51 -13.85
N SER A 39 -5.10 3.65 -14.83
CA SER A 39 -6.13 3.12 -15.72
C SER A 39 -6.67 1.80 -15.21
N VAL A 40 -7.83 1.39 -15.72
CA VAL A 40 -8.42 0.08 -15.38
C VAL A 40 -7.47 -1.04 -15.80
N ASP A 41 -6.86 -0.93 -16.98
CA ASP A 41 -5.95 -1.93 -17.53
C ASP A 41 -4.63 -2.04 -16.74
N GLU A 42 -4.25 -1.02 -15.98
CA GLU A 42 -3.13 -1.10 -15.05
C GLU A 42 -3.48 -1.90 -13.78
N ILE A 43 -4.71 -1.80 -13.31
CA ILE A 43 -5.15 -2.49 -12.10
C ILE A 43 -5.55 -3.93 -12.40
N PHE A 44 -6.26 -4.13 -13.49
CA PHE A 44 -6.75 -5.43 -13.96
C PHE A 44 -6.13 -5.74 -15.33
N ASP A 45 -5.61 -6.93 -15.49
CA ASP A 45 -5.12 -7.47 -16.75
C ASP A 45 -5.69 -8.88 -17.00
N ASP A 46 -5.36 -9.48 -18.13
CA ASP A 46 -5.89 -10.80 -18.51
C ASP A 46 -5.53 -11.91 -17.51
N GLU A 47 -4.40 -11.76 -16.82
CA GLU A 47 -3.93 -12.71 -15.82
C GLU A 47 -4.45 -12.38 -14.40
N HIS A 48 -4.79 -11.09 -14.15
CA HIS A 48 -5.20 -10.57 -12.84
C HIS A 48 -6.57 -9.87 -12.93
N GLN A 49 -7.60 -10.66 -13.11
CA GLN A 49 -8.99 -10.17 -13.21
C GLN A 49 -9.60 -9.80 -11.85
N PHE A 50 -8.94 -10.16 -10.74
CA PHE A 50 -9.42 -9.91 -9.39
C PHE A 50 -8.37 -9.18 -8.55
N LEU A 51 -8.86 -8.35 -7.63
CA LEU A 51 -8.00 -7.68 -6.66
C LEU A 51 -7.41 -8.69 -5.65
N ASP A 52 -6.15 -8.47 -5.30
CA ASP A 52 -5.48 -9.27 -4.26
C ASP A 52 -6.19 -9.08 -2.91
N PRO A 53 -6.62 -10.16 -2.22
CA PRO A 53 -7.29 -10.04 -0.94
C PRO A 53 -6.34 -9.60 0.19
N GLU A 54 -5.06 -9.93 0.11
CA GLU A 54 -4.07 -9.69 1.16
C GLU A 54 -3.40 -8.32 1.04
N LEU A 55 -3.09 -7.90 -0.20
CA LEU A 55 -2.40 -6.64 -0.48
C LEU A 55 -3.33 -5.59 -1.05
N ASP A 56 -3.02 -4.32 -0.80
CA ASP A 56 -3.74 -3.24 -1.46
C ASP A 56 -3.42 -3.19 -2.97
N PRO A 57 -4.34 -2.68 -3.80
CA PRO A 57 -4.20 -2.70 -5.25
C PRO A 57 -2.93 -2.00 -5.76
N LYS A 58 -2.47 -0.95 -5.09
CA LYS A 58 -1.26 -0.23 -5.48
C LYS A 58 0.00 -1.04 -5.24
N VAL A 59 0.07 -1.75 -4.12
CA VAL A 59 1.17 -2.67 -3.82
C VAL A 59 1.16 -3.84 -4.80
N SER A 60 0.00 -4.46 -5.04
CA SER A 60 -0.13 -5.54 -6.02
C SER A 60 0.36 -5.12 -7.41
N TRP A 61 -0.06 -3.94 -7.86
CA TRP A 61 0.40 -3.38 -9.13
C TRP A 61 1.93 -3.18 -9.15
N ALA A 62 2.50 -2.61 -8.08
CA ALA A 62 3.94 -2.35 -8.00
C ALA A 62 4.77 -3.64 -8.02
N LEU A 63 4.30 -4.71 -7.36
CA LEU A 63 4.98 -6.02 -7.40
C LEU A 63 4.95 -6.65 -8.79
N ARG A 64 3.84 -6.55 -9.51
CA ARG A 64 3.74 -7.00 -10.90
C ARG A 64 4.63 -6.18 -11.86
N ASN A 65 4.86 -4.92 -11.52
CA ASN A 65 5.68 -3.99 -12.29
C ASN A 65 7.01 -3.68 -11.63
N ILE A 66 7.59 -4.64 -10.93
CA ILE A 66 8.83 -4.43 -10.13
C ILE A 66 10.00 -3.89 -10.98
N HIS A 67 10.02 -4.20 -12.27
CA HIS A 67 11.03 -3.71 -13.22
C HIS A 67 11.05 -2.18 -13.39
N LYS A 68 9.96 -1.48 -12.98
CA LYS A 68 9.88 -0.01 -12.98
C LYS A 68 10.49 0.61 -11.72
N PHE A 69 10.84 -0.20 -10.73
CA PHE A 69 11.34 0.21 -9.42
C PHE A 69 12.79 -0.26 -9.20
N PRO A 70 13.49 0.29 -8.19
CA PRO A 70 13.09 1.40 -7.34
C PRO A 70 13.19 2.75 -8.06
N LEU A 71 12.34 3.71 -7.66
CA LEU A 71 12.33 5.07 -8.20
C LEU A 71 13.07 6.05 -7.27
N GLU A 72 13.93 6.90 -7.84
CA GLU A 72 14.64 7.92 -7.09
C GLU A 72 13.73 9.12 -6.79
N VAL A 73 13.41 9.36 -5.52
CA VAL A 73 12.44 10.39 -5.11
C VAL A 73 12.84 11.81 -5.52
N ASN A 74 14.14 12.07 -5.65
CA ASN A 74 14.65 13.37 -6.06
C ASN A 74 14.59 13.60 -7.58
N LYS A 75 14.28 12.57 -8.38
CA LYS A 75 14.22 12.64 -9.85
C LYS A 75 12.86 12.29 -10.42
N ALA A 76 12.11 11.41 -9.76
CA ALA A 76 10.84 10.88 -10.22
C ALA A 76 9.82 11.99 -10.55
N SER A 77 9.07 11.82 -11.63
CA SER A 77 7.94 12.68 -11.98
C SER A 77 6.78 12.55 -10.96
N LEU A 78 5.77 13.43 -11.06
CA LEU A 78 4.58 13.29 -10.23
C LEU A 78 3.90 11.94 -10.43
N ASP A 79 3.74 11.52 -11.69
CA ASP A 79 3.10 10.26 -12.03
C ASP A 79 3.87 9.05 -11.48
N GLU A 80 5.19 9.08 -11.57
CA GLU A 80 6.06 8.05 -10.99
C GLU A 80 5.96 8.02 -9.45
N LEU A 81 5.99 9.19 -8.80
CA LEU A 81 5.80 9.27 -7.34
C LEU A 81 4.46 8.70 -6.90
N LEU A 82 3.40 8.97 -7.66
CA LEU A 82 2.06 8.44 -7.39
C LEU A 82 1.96 6.92 -7.58
N ARG A 83 2.86 6.30 -8.33
CA ARG A 83 2.96 4.84 -8.50
C ARG A 83 3.63 4.15 -7.31
N ILE A 84 4.43 4.88 -6.51
CA ILE A 84 5.12 4.30 -5.35
C ILE A 84 4.10 3.99 -4.23
N PRO A 85 3.96 2.73 -3.79
CA PRO A 85 3.17 2.40 -2.61
C PRO A 85 3.60 3.20 -1.38
N GLY A 86 2.65 3.71 -0.61
CA GLY A 86 2.93 4.55 0.55
C GLY A 86 3.11 6.04 0.26
N ILE A 87 3.19 6.46 -1.01
CA ILE A 87 3.18 7.87 -1.39
C ILE A 87 1.78 8.25 -1.87
N GLY A 88 1.15 9.17 -1.17
CA GLY A 88 -0.14 9.76 -1.52
C GLY A 88 0.01 11.05 -2.33
N VAL A 89 -1.10 11.58 -2.85
CA VAL A 89 -1.13 12.82 -3.65
C VAL A 89 -0.49 13.99 -2.88
N LYS A 90 -0.85 14.19 -1.62
CA LYS A 90 -0.29 15.25 -0.78
C LYS A 90 1.21 15.08 -0.55
N SER A 91 1.65 13.85 -0.31
CA SER A 91 3.07 13.54 -0.10
C SER A 91 3.88 13.76 -1.36
N ALA A 92 3.38 13.33 -2.51
CA ALA A 92 4.03 13.56 -3.81
C ALA A 92 4.24 15.06 -4.09
N HIS A 93 3.21 15.88 -3.88
CA HIS A 93 3.33 17.33 -4.05
C HIS A 93 4.31 17.97 -3.05
N ARG A 94 4.38 17.50 -1.81
CA ARG A 94 5.36 17.96 -0.82
C ARG A 94 6.79 17.61 -1.24
N ILE A 95 7.02 16.41 -1.75
CA ILE A 95 8.31 15.99 -2.31
C ILE A 95 8.72 16.90 -3.46
N LEU A 96 7.82 17.12 -4.43
CA LEU A 96 8.08 17.99 -5.58
C LEU A 96 8.40 19.42 -5.18
N ARG A 97 7.73 19.95 -4.16
CA ARG A 97 7.98 21.28 -3.63
C ARG A 97 9.34 21.37 -2.93
N GLN A 98 9.63 20.42 -2.05
CA GLN A 98 10.87 20.40 -1.27
C GLN A 98 12.10 20.33 -2.17
N ARG A 99 12.10 19.44 -3.18
CA ARG A 99 13.27 19.24 -4.03
C ARG A 99 13.63 20.43 -4.93
N ARG A 100 12.73 21.43 -5.05
CA ARG A 100 13.05 22.71 -5.70
C ARG A 100 13.98 23.58 -4.86
N VAL A 101 13.97 23.38 -3.55
CA VAL A 101 14.76 24.16 -2.57
C VAL A 101 16.01 23.38 -2.17
N ALA A 102 15.83 22.11 -1.83
CA ALA A 102 16.91 21.21 -1.43
C ALA A 102 16.52 19.77 -1.69
N ALA A 103 17.52 18.90 -1.88
CA ALA A 103 17.28 17.46 -2.03
C ALA A 103 16.52 16.90 -0.82
N VAL A 104 15.52 16.07 -1.11
CA VAL A 104 14.75 15.37 -0.10
C VAL A 104 15.63 14.30 0.52
N LYS A 105 15.70 14.25 1.85
CA LYS A 105 16.36 13.19 2.61
C LYS A 105 15.36 12.12 3.01
N TYR A 106 15.84 10.92 3.26
CA TYR A 106 14.98 9.80 3.65
C TYR A 106 14.17 10.09 4.92
N GLU A 107 14.79 10.73 5.90
CA GLU A 107 14.17 11.10 7.18
C GLU A 107 13.02 12.12 7.01
N ASP A 108 13.06 12.92 5.94
CA ASP A 108 12.05 13.93 5.65
C ASP A 108 10.77 13.30 5.08
N LEU A 109 10.88 12.14 4.42
CA LEU A 109 9.75 11.46 3.78
C LEU A 109 8.61 11.17 4.77
N LYS A 110 8.96 10.73 5.99
CA LYS A 110 7.95 10.50 7.04
C LYS A 110 7.21 11.77 7.43
N LYS A 111 7.91 12.90 7.56
CA LYS A 111 7.32 14.22 7.86
C LYS A 111 6.42 14.72 6.73
N MET A 112 6.71 14.30 5.50
CA MET A 112 5.89 14.60 4.33
C MET A 112 4.63 13.73 4.21
N GLY A 113 4.44 12.77 5.13
CA GLY A 113 3.28 11.88 5.14
C GLY A 113 3.44 10.63 4.31
N VAL A 114 4.67 10.26 3.94
CA VAL A 114 4.97 8.98 3.27
C VAL A 114 4.86 7.83 4.28
N VAL A 115 4.15 6.77 3.90
CA VAL A 115 4.08 5.53 4.68
C VAL A 115 5.34 4.71 4.42
N ILE A 116 6.38 4.97 5.21
CA ILE A 116 7.72 4.43 5.03
C ILE A 116 7.74 2.89 5.00
N LYS A 117 6.94 2.24 5.84
CA LYS A 117 6.84 0.77 5.91
C LYS A 117 6.54 0.13 4.54
N ARG A 118 5.79 0.84 3.67
CA ARG A 118 5.46 0.40 2.31
C ARG A 118 6.42 0.96 1.28
N ALA A 119 6.72 2.26 1.37
CA ALA A 119 7.46 2.98 0.35
C ALA A 119 8.92 2.54 0.23
N LYS A 120 9.57 2.14 1.33
CA LYS A 120 11.00 1.78 1.37
C LYS A 120 11.41 0.68 0.38
N TYR A 121 10.48 -0.18 -0.04
CA TYR A 121 10.74 -1.25 -1.00
C TYR A 121 10.75 -0.78 -2.45
N PHE A 122 10.16 0.38 -2.75
CA PHE A 122 9.89 0.84 -4.11
C PHE A 122 10.59 2.15 -4.45
N LEU A 123 11.41 2.69 -3.55
CA LEU A 123 12.11 3.94 -3.77
C LEU A 123 13.59 3.87 -3.39
N THR A 124 14.34 4.78 -4.00
CA THR A 124 15.65 5.22 -3.51
C THR A 124 15.59 6.69 -3.12
N CYS A 125 16.48 7.07 -2.23
CA CYS A 125 16.63 8.46 -1.80
C CYS A 125 18.12 8.80 -1.82
N SER A 126 18.51 9.75 -2.66
CA SER A 126 19.91 10.09 -2.93
C SER A 126 20.76 8.87 -3.34
N GLY A 127 20.19 8.04 -4.18
CA GLY A 127 20.82 6.82 -4.71
C GLY A 127 20.87 5.63 -3.74
N LYS A 128 20.35 5.76 -2.52
CA LYS A 128 20.35 4.69 -1.53
C LYS A 128 18.99 3.99 -1.44
N TYR A 129 19.01 2.67 -1.45
CA TYR A 129 17.86 1.80 -1.21
C TYR A 129 17.73 1.48 0.29
N TYR A 130 16.51 1.50 0.81
CA TYR A 130 16.22 1.34 2.24
C TYR A 130 15.33 0.13 2.54
N GLY A 131 15.00 -0.67 1.53
CA GLY A 131 14.21 -1.89 1.73
C GLY A 131 14.94 -2.92 2.60
N THR A 132 14.20 -3.64 3.42
CA THR A 132 14.69 -4.69 4.32
C THR A 132 14.71 -6.07 3.68
N ALA A 133 13.85 -6.30 2.68
CA ALA A 133 13.83 -7.52 1.89
C ALA A 133 14.75 -7.41 0.65
N ARG A 134 15.07 -8.55 0.06
CA ARG A 134 15.66 -8.58 -1.30
C ARG A 134 14.71 -7.89 -2.27
N PHE A 135 15.25 -7.28 -3.30
CA PHE A 135 14.46 -6.60 -4.32
C PHE A 135 13.86 -7.62 -5.31
N GLU A 136 13.05 -8.52 -4.76
CA GLU A 136 12.30 -9.56 -5.46
C GLU A 136 10.83 -9.51 -5.02
N PRO A 137 9.86 -9.66 -5.95
CA PRO A 137 8.43 -9.53 -5.63
C PRO A 137 7.97 -10.43 -4.50
N ALA A 138 8.41 -11.67 -4.46
CA ALA A 138 8.02 -12.65 -3.43
C ALA A 138 8.56 -12.28 -2.05
N ASP A 139 9.80 -11.81 -1.96
CA ASP A 139 10.44 -11.42 -0.70
C ASP A 139 9.80 -10.14 -0.15
N ILE A 140 9.55 -9.16 -1.02
CA ILE A 140 8.85 -7.92 -0.64
C ILE A 140 7.43 -8.23 -0.17
N ARG A 141 6.70 -9.09 -0.90
CA ARG A 141 5.35 -9.51 -0.51
C ARG A 141 5.33 -10.14 0.87
N SER A 142 6.23 -11.08 1.13
CA SER A 142 6.34 -11.78 2.40
C SER A 142 6.63 -10.83 3.56
N ASP A 143 7.58 -9.90 3.37
CA ASP A 143 7.94 -8.92 4.38
C ASP A 143 6.79 -7.93 4.67
N MET A 144 6.06 -7.52 3.65
CA MET A 144 4.89 -6.63 3.80
C MET A 144 3.71 -7.32 4.50
N LEU A 145 3.49 -8.60 4.27
CA LEU A 145 2.45 -9.38 4.96
C LEU A 145 2.81 -9.60 6.42
N GLY A 146 4.08 -9.88 6.74
CA GLY A 146 4.57 -9.99 8.12
C GLY A 146 4.37 -8.68 8.91
N ILE A 147 4.64 -7.54 8.31
CA ILE A 147 4.36 -6.23 8.92
C ILE A 147 2.86 -6.04 9.19
N SER A 148 1.99 -6.47 8.27
CA SER A 148 0.53 -6.40 8.42
C SER A 148 0.02 -7.24 9.58
N GLU A 149 0.58 -8.43 9.79
CA GLU A 149 0.24 -9.31 10.91
C GLU A 149 0.67 -8.70 12.25
N GLU A 150 1.86 -8.14 12.33
CA GLU A 150 2.35 -7.45 13.52
C GLU A 150 1.47 -6.23 13.88
N GLU A 151 1.02 -5.47 12.89
CA GLU A 151 0.11 -4.35 13.11
C GLU A 151 -1.25 -4.81 13.65
N GLN A 152 -1.81 -5.91 13.14
CA GLN A 152 -3.04 -6.50 13.64
C GLN A 152 -2.88 -7.01 15.07
N LEU A 153 -1.80 -7.72 15.36
CA LEU A 153 -1.49 -8.21 16.72
C LEU A 153 -1.33 -7.07 17.71
N SER A 154 -0.70 -5.96 17.31
CA SER A 154 -0.53 -4.80 18.18
C SER A 154 -1.85 -4.09 18.52
N MET A 155 -2.84 -4.13 17.63
CA MET A 155 -4.17 -3.57 17.86
C MET A 155 -5.00 -4.40 18.86
N PHE A 156 -4.70 -5.70 18.98
CA PHE A 156 -5.38 -6.62 19.91
C PHE A 156 -4.60 -6.87 21.20
N ALA A 157 -3.37 -6.35 21.33
CA ALA A 157 -2.62 -6.44 22.56
C ALA A 157 -3.32 -5.60 23.65
N PRO A 158 -3.64 -6.16 24.82
CA PRO A 158 -4.19 -5.38 25.91
C PRO A 158 -3.20 -4.29 26.30
N ALA A 159 -3.68 -3.07 26.45
CA ALA A 159 -2.88 -1.96 26.95
C ALA A 159 -2.20 -2.40 28.26
N GLY A 160 -0.87 -2.54 28.20
CA GLY A 160 -0.09 -3.15 29.26
C GLY A 160 -0.38 -2.53 30.61
N GLY A 161 -0.97 -3.32 31.48
CA GLY A 161 -1.09 -3.00 32.88
C GLY A 161 0.31 -2.79 33.44
N LYS A 162 0.60 -1.57 33.89
CA LYS A 162 1.75 -1.30 34.77
C LYS A 162 1.58 -2.15 36.01
N ILE A 163 2.34 -3.22 36.12
CA ILE A 163 2.54 -3.90 37.41
C ILE A 163 3.38 -2.94 38.25
N ALA A 164 2.70 -2.23 39.14
CA ALA A 164 3.36 -1.53 40.21
C ALA A 164 3.92 -2.61 41.16
N ASN A 165 5.20 -2.90 41.04
CA ASN A 165 5.92 -3.58 42.10
C ASN A 165 6.11 -2.58 43.22
N GLY A 166 5.22 -2.65 44.20
CA GLY A 166 5.49 -2.10 45.52
C GLY A 166 6.56 -2.97 46.18
N ALA A 167 7.71 -2.38 46.34
CA ALA A 167 8.74 -2.94 47.22
C ALA A 167 8.43 -2.55 48.64
N ASN A 168 8.40 -3.54 49.52
CA ASN A 168 8.66 -3.42 50.93
C ASN A 168 10.16 -3.29 51.13
#